data_fe1f20054994ea6dcedee0d5338f3f11
#
_entry.id   fe1f20054994ea6dcedee0d5338f3f11
#
_cell.length_a   1.000
_cell.length_b   1.000
_cell.length_c   1.000
_cell.angle_alpha   90.00
_cell.angle_beta   90.00
_cell.angle_gamma   90.00
#
_symmetry.space_group_name_H-M   'P 1'
#
loop_
_entity.id
_entity.type
_entity.pdbx_description
1 polymer ?
#
loop_
_entity_poly.entity_id
_entity_poly.type
_entity_poly.pdbx_seq_one_letter_code
_entity_poly.pdbx_strand_id
1 'polypeptide(L)'
;MDRIRALAALLLGLGVAIAASATVAGETVRIGVLKFGTVNWEIDTIRHYELDKANGIEIEVLPLAGNEATRIALLAGAVDIIVSDWLFVSRLRAEGLPLTFFPYSTSVGAIMVPPDSDIATLADLKGKTIGVAGGPLDKSWLMLRGLAQGKAGFDLAAETTQAFGAPPLLAEKLRQGELDAALNYWHYNARLEAEGYRMLVSAQEAAAALGASGEISAIGYVFNETWANENVETVLGFVQASRDAKALLNTSDEAWLRLKPMMKADDEAVFDTLIKRYRQGIPSRPIAEEEADTARIYDYLAKIGGEKLVGKAKAMMPGTFWSVLTNGS
;
A
#
# COMPACT_ATOMS: atom_id res chain seq x y z
N MET A 1 33.70 -68.48 58.57
CA MET A 1 32.45 -68.07 59.16
C MET A 1 32.47 -66.54 59.10
N ASP A 2 31.67 -65.69 58.35
CA ASP A 2 30.49 -65.93 57.58
C ASP A 2 30.41 -64.91 56.42
N ARG A 3 29.76 -65.28 55.40
CA ARG A 3 29.55 -64.53 54.18
C ARG A 3 28.47 -63.43 54.39
N ILE A 4 28.74 -62.24 54.01
CA ILE A 4 27.68 -61.31 53.75
C ILE A 4 27.90 -60.70 52.36
N ARG A 5 26.93 -60.96 51.49
CA ARG A 5 26.84 -60.49 50.12
C ARG A 5 26.36 -59.03 50.09
N ALA A 6 27.14 -58.14 49.51
CA ALA A 6 26.67 -56.79 49.17
C ALA A 6 26.03 -56.80 47.78
N LEU A 7 24.73 -56.50 47.72
CA LEU A 7 24.00 -56.21 46.49
C LEU A 7 24.31 -54.79 46.08
N ALA A 8 24.97 -54.60 44.92
CA ALA A 8 25.10 -53.30 44.27
C ALA A 8 23.85 -53.06 43.42
N ALA A 9 23.01 -52.12 43.87
CA ALA A 9 21.88 -51.64 43.05
C ALA A 9 22.38 -50.62 42.01
N LEU A 10 22.33 -51.03 40.77
CA LEU A 10 22.60 -50.14 39.60
C LEU A 10 21.37 -49.26 39.33
N LEU A 11 21.41 -48.00 39.79
CA LEU A 11 20.43 -47.01 39.43
C LEU A 11 20.78 -46.43 38.04
N LEU A 12 20.14 -46.93 37.00
CA LEU A 12 20.13 -46.28 35.68
C LEU A 12 19.27 -44.99 35.78
N GLY A 13 19.95 -43.86 35.95
CA GLY A 13 19.32 -42.56 35.81
C GLY A 13 19.04 -42.27 34.32
N LEU A 14 17.79 -42.39 33.90
CA LEU A 14 17.32 -41.97 32.59
C LEU A 14 17.24 -40.42 32.57
N GLY A 15 18.35 -39.80 32.17
CA GLY A 15 18.39 -38.34 31.93
C GLY A 15 17.54 -37.99 30.70
N VAL A 16 16.30 -37.55 30.91
CA VAL A 16 15.52 -36.90 29.87
C VAL A 16 16.16 -35.54 29.58
N ALA A 17 16.98 -35.48 28.54
CA ALA A 17 17.43 -34.19 27.99
C ALA A 17 16.22 -33.48 27.41
N ILE A 18 15.65 -32.54 28.15
CA ILE A 18 14.73 -31.57 27.62
C ILE A 18 15.58 -30.67 26.74
N ALA A 19 15.59 -30.92 25.44
CA ALA A 19 16.08 -29.96 24.46
C ALA A 19 15.14 -28.74 24.53
N ALA A 20 15.56 -27.73 25.29
CA ALA A 20 14.96 -26.41 25.18
C ALA A 20 15.20 -25.97 23.72
N SER A 21 14.17 -26.02 22.90
CA SER A 21 14.16 -25.33 21.61
C SER A 21 14.40 -23.85 21.91
N ALA A 22 15.65 -23.42 21.74
CA ALA A 22 15.93 -21.99 21.71
C ALA A 22 15.05 -21.43 20.56
N THR A 23 14.00 -20.72 20.92
CA THR A 23 13.31 -19.84 19.98
C THR A 23 14.38 -18.86 19.51
N VAL A 24 14.86 -19.05 18.28
CA VAL A 24 15.68 -18.04 17.61
C VAL A 24 14.77 -16.83 17.55
N ALA A 25 15.12 -15.79 18.31
CA ALA A 25 14.43 -14.51 18.20
C ALA A 25 14.52 -14.10 16.71
N GLY A 26 13.38 -13.87 16.08
CA GLY A 26 13.34 -13.46 14.68
C GLY A 26 14.07 -12.12 14.52
N GLU A 27 14.64 -11.89 13.35
CA GLU A 27 15.24 -10.61 13.01
C GLU A 27 14.17 -9.51 13.06
N THR A 28 14.48 -8.41 13.74
CA THR A 28 13.52 -7.30 13.90
C THR A 28 13.43 -6.46 12.63
N VAL A 29 12.20 -6.23 12.17
CA VAL A 29 11.86 -5.32 11.06
C VAL A 29 11.08 -4.13 11.62
N ARG A 30 11.67 -2.95 11.59
CA ARG A 30 11.04 -1.71 12.04
C ARG A 30 10.27 -1.08 10.89
N ILE A 31 8.94 -0.99 11.00
CA ILE A 31 8.10 -0.40 9.96
C ILE A 31 7.48 0.93 10.41
N GLY A 32 7.70 1.98 9.61
CA GLY A 32 7.08 3.29 9.78
C GLY A 32 5.75 3.39 9.03
N VAL A 33 4.64 3.59 9.75
CA VAL A 33 3.30 3.65 9.17
C VAL A 33 2.55 4.90 9.61
N LEU A 34 1.56 5.32 8.82
CA LEU A 34 0.64 6.38 9.24
C LEU A 34 -0.27 5.87 10.36
N LYS A 35 -0.52 6.69 11.38
CA LYS A 35 -1.41 6.33 12.50
C LYS A 35 -2.80 5.84 12.07
N PHE A 36 -3.28 6.29 10.91
CA PHE A 36 -4.63 6.03 10.40
C PHE A 36 -4.64 5.46 8.97
N GLY A 37 -3.53 4.88 8.52
CA GLY A 37 -3.43 4.26 7.20
C GLY A 37 -4.04 2.84 7.17
N THR A 38 -4.53 2.42 6.01
CA THR A 38 -5.13 1.09 5.82
C THR A 38 -4.11 -0.05 5.90
N VAL A 39 -2.81 0.25 5.76
CA VAL A 39 -1.73 -0.72 5.99
C VAL A 39 -1.74 -1.28 7.42
N ASN A 40 -2.28 -0.52 8.39
CA ASN A 40 -2.40 -1.01 9.77
C ASN A 40 -3.29 -2.25 9.89
N TRP A 41 -4.27 -2.44 8.98
CA TRP A 41 -5.12 -3.64 8.96
C TRP A 41 -4.30 -4.89 8.65
N GLU A 42 -3.39 -4.80 7.68
CA GLU A 42 -2.49 -5.89 7.33
C GLU A 42 -1.45 -6.13 8.44
N ILE A 43 -0.79 -5.09 8.92
CA ILE A 43 0.23 -5.21 9.98
C ILE A 43 -0.37 -5.77 11.27
N ASP A 44 -1.57 -5.35 11.65
CA ASP A 44 -2.28 -5.91 12.79
C ASP A 44 -2.62 -7.39 12.57
N THR A 45 -3.03 -7.77 11.35
CA THR A 45 -3.28 -9.16 10.97
C THR A 45 -2.01 -10.00 11.05
N ILE A 46 -0.88 -9.51 10.51
CA ILE A 46 0.42 -10.19 10.62
C ILE A 46 0.75 -10.49 12.08
N ARG A 47 0.69 -9.48 12.94
CA ARG A 47 1.06 -9.61 14.35
C ARG A 47 0.08 -10.47 15.16
N HIS A 48 -1.23 -10.34 14.89
CA HIS A 48 -2.26 -11.10 15.61
C HIS A 48 -2.18 -12.60 15.33
N TYR A 49 -1.94 -12.97 14.07
CA TYR A 49 -1.82 -14.37 13.64
C TYR A 49 -0.37 -14.87 13.67
N GLU A 50 0.55 -14.09 14.24
CA GLU A 50 1.98 -14.42 14.36
C GLU A 50 2.65 -14.80 13.03
N LEU A 51 2.16 -14.21 11.91
CA LEU A 51 2.70 -14.49 10.58
C LEU A 51 4.12 -13.96 10.40
N ASP A 52 4.51 -12.93 11.13
CA ASP A 52 5.88 -12.44 11.21
C ASP A 52 6.80 -13.51 11.83
N LYS A 53 6.44 -14.05 12.99
CA LYS A 53 7.22 -15.10 13.65
C LYS A 53 7.29 -16.39 12.84
N ALA A 54 6.18 -16.77 12.18
CA ALA A 54 6.14 -17.91 11.27
C ALA A 54 7.10 -17.76 10.07
N ASN A 55 7.42 -16.53 9.70
CA ASN A 55 8.36 -16.18 8.64
C ASN A 55 9.74 -15.71 9.17
N GLY A 56 10.08 -16.02 10.42
CA GLY A 56 11.41 -15.82 11.00
C GLY A 56 11.75 -14.37 11.34
N ILE A 57 10.77 -13.48 11.43
CA ILE A 57 10.97 -12.06 11.76
C ILE A 57 10.08 -11.62 12.93
N GLU A 58 10.34 -10.43 13.45
CA GLU A 58 9.49 -9.73 14.40
C GLU A 58 9.24 -8.31 13.94
N ILE A 59 7.97 -7.89 13.78
CA ILE A 59 7.61 -6.57 13.30
C ILE A 59 7.45 -5.59 14.46
N GLU A 60 8.27 -4.54 14.47
CA GLU A 60 8.12 -3.36 15.30
C GLU A 60 7.48 -2.21 14.51
N VAL A 61 6.39 -1.65 15.04
CA VAL A 61 5.62 -0.60 14.36
C VAL A 61 5.90 0.76 14.97
N LEU A 62 6.36 1.71 14.15
CA LEU A 62 6.50 3.12 14.50
C LEU A 62 5.35 3.92 13.86
N PRO A 63 4.31 4.33 14.62
CA PRO A 63 3.22 5.14 14.09
C PRO A 63 3.62 6.60 13.96
N LEU A 64 3.50 7.16 12.75
CA LEU A 64 3.92 8.50 12.39
C LEU A 64 2.73 9.36 11.91
N ALA A 65 2.90 10.68 11.96
CA ALA A 65 1.79 11.62 11.74
C ALA A 65 1.44 11.83 10.26
N GLY A 66 2.37 11.60 9.34
CA GLY A 66 2.18 11.84 7.90
C GLY A 66 3.32 11.29 7.06
N ASN A 67 3.14 11.32 5.73
CA ASN A 67 4.08 10.76 4.76
C ASN A 67 5.49 11.35 4.87
N GLU A 68 5.62 12.66 5.11
CA GLU A 68 6.95 13.28 5.28
C GLU A 68 7.67 12.74 6.52
N ALA A 69 6.94 12.51 7.62
CA ALA A 69 7.53 11.93 8.81
C ALA A 69 7.99 10.48 8.59
N THR A 70 7.24 9.66 7.81
CA THR A 70 7.69 8.31 7.47
C THR A 70 8.93 8.33 6.59
N ARG A 71 9.00 9.22 5.61
CA ARG A 71 10.17 9.40 4.73
C ARG A 71 11.42 9.82 5.50
N ILE A 72 11.27 10.80 6.40
CA ILE A 72 12.36 11.25 7.28
C ILE A 72 12.83 10.09 8.17
N ALA A 73 11.92 9.32 8.76
CA ALA A 73 12.28 8.18 9.62
C ALA A 73 13.07 7.10 8.85
N LEU A 74 12.69 6.79 7.60
CA LEU A 74 13.43 5.87 6.74
C LEU A 74 14.84 6.41 6.43
N LEU A 75 14.92 7.64 5.97
CA LEU A 75 16.21 8.27 5.60
C LEU A 75 17.17 8.44 6.78
N ALA A 76 16.62 8.60 7.98
CA ALA A 76 17.39 8.66 9.23
C ALA A 76 17.74 7.28 9.82
N GLY A 77 17.28 6.17 9.22
CA GLY A 77 17.50 4.82 9.75
C GLY A 77 16.72 4.51 11.04
N ALA A 78 15.72 5.31 11.37
CA ALA A 78 14.84 5.06 12.51
C ALA A 78 13.86 3.90 12.25
N VAL A 79 13.57 3.62 10.99
CA VAL A 79 12.80 2.47 10.51
C VAL A 79 13.47 1.86 9.28
N ASP A 80 13.21 0.60 9.02
CA ASP A 80 13.78 -0.15 7.89
C ASP A 80 12.86 -0.12 6.66
N ILE A 81 11.55 -0.09 6.90
CA ILE A 81 10.51 -0.11 5.87
C ILE A 81 9.50 0.99 6.14
N ILE A 82 9.01 1.63 5.07
CA ILE A 82 7.83 2.52 5.09
C ILE A 82 6.86 2.13 3.98
N VAL A 83 5.64 2.69 4.00
CA VAL A 83 4.74 2.67 2.85
C VAL A 83 4.83 3.99 2.11
N SER A 84 5.21 3.94 0.83
CA SER A 84 5.31 5.11 -0.04
C SER A 84 5.06 4.71 -1.50
N ASP A 85 5.43 5.56 -2.44
CA ASP A 85 5.19 5.33 -3.86
C ASP A 85 6.49 5.23 -4.67
N TRP A 86 6.40 4.62 -5.83
CA TRP A 86 7.53 4.44 -6.76
C TRP A 86 8.06 5.75 -7.36
N LEU A 87 7.27 6.86 -7.41
CA LEU A 87 7.77 8.18 -7.79
C LEU A 87 8.79 8.68 -6.78
N PHE A 88 8.47 8.56 -5.48
CA PHE A 88 9.39 8.90 -4.40
C PHE A 88 10.69 8.09 -4.50
N VAL A 89 10.58 6.78 -4.72
CA VAL A 89 11.75 5.89 -4.88
C VAL A 89 12.58 6.31 -6.07
N SER A 90 12.00 6.42 -7.26
CA SER A 90 12.72 6.77 -8.49
C SER A 90 13.40 8.14 -8.38
N ARG A 91 12.73 9.12 -7.79
CA ARG A 91 13.30 10.45 -7.56
C ARG A 91 14.54 10.41 -6.67
N LEU A 92 14.50 9.68 -5.56
CA LEU A 92 15.64 9.60 -4.65
C LEU A 92 16.77 8.73 -5.22
N ARG A 93 16.46 7.72 -6.02
CA ARG A 93 17.50 6.98 -6.77
C ARG A 93 18.26 7.89 -7.74
N ALA A 94 17.58 8.82 -8.39
CA ALA A 94 18.24 9.84 -9.25
C ALA A 94 19.13 10.82 -8.46
N GLU A 95 18.94 10.90 -7.15
CA GLU A 95 19.78 11.67 -6.22
C GLU A 95 20.89 10.82 -5.58
N GLY A 96 20.99 9.52 -5.94
CA GLY A 96 22.02 8.60 -5.46
C GLY A 96 21.63 7.80 -4.21
N LEU A 97 20.37 7.88 -3.76
CA LEU A 97 19.89 7.10 -2.61
C LEU A 97 19.28 5.79 -3.12
N PRO A 98 19.84 4.61 -2.77
CA PRO A 98 19.42 3.32 -3.30
C PRO A 98 18.15 2.80 -2.60
N LEU A 99 17.04 3.53 -2.73
CA LEU A 99 15.74 3.04 -2.29
C LEU A 99 15.16 2.09 -3.32
N THR A 100 14.32 1.16 -2.87
CA THR A 100 13.59 0.23 -3.74
C THR A 100 12.16 0.02 -3.25
N PHE A 101 11.30 -0.51 -4.10
CA PHE A 101 9.86 -0.61 -3.92
C PHE A 101 9.39 -2.05 -4.11
N PHE A 102 8.55 -2.51 -3.20
CA PHE A 102 7.80 -3.75 -3.34
C PHE A 102 6.29 -3.46 -3.31
N PRO A 103 5.49 -3.95 -4.28
CA PRO A 103 4.07 -3.69 -4.38
C PRO A 103 3.27 -4.05 -3.11
N TYR A 104 2.47 -3.09 -2.62
CA TYR A 104 1.57 -3.30 -1.48
C TYR A 104 0.11 -3.37 -1.92
N SER A 105 -0.35 -2.43 -2.74
CA SER A 105 -1.78 -2.32 -3.10
C SER A 105 -1.98 -1.64 -4.45
N THR A 106 -2.85 -2.24 -5.28
CA THR A 106 -3.34 -1.64 -6.53
C THR A 106 -4.52 -0.69 -6.29
N SER A 107 -5.03 -0.59 -5.05
CA SER A 107 -6.12 0.33 -4.71
C SER A 107 -5.71 1.78 -4.90
N VAL A 108 -6.41 2.47 -5.78
CA VAL A 108 -6.15 3.87 -6.16
C VAL A 108 -7.36 4.75 -5.91
N GLY A 109 -7.18 6.07 -6.12
CA GLY A 109 -8.28 7.02 -6.12
C GLY A 109 -9.20 6.88 -7.33
N ALA A 110 -10.38 7.44 -7.20
CA ALA A 110 -11.38 7.56 -8.26
C ALA A 110 -12.16 8.86 -8.11
N ILE A 111 -12.73 9.36 -9.18
CA ILE A 111 -13.70 10.45 -9.13
C ILE A 111 -15.06 9.85 -8.75
N MET A 112 -15.61 10.33 -7.63
CA MET A 112 -16.95 10.02 -7.16
C MET A 112 -17.91 11.19 -7.44
N VAL A 113 -19.16 10.86 -7.76
CA VAL A 113 -20.25 11.82 -7.97
C VAL A 113 -21.46 11.43 -7.11
N PRO A 114 -22.33 12.39 -6.74
CA PRO A 114 -23.56 12.10 -6.02
C PRO A 114 -24.47 11.09 -6.75
N PRO A 115 -25.34 10.34 -6.04
CA PRO A 115 -26.19 9.32 -6.64
C PRO A 115 -27.17 9.88 -7.69
N ASP A 116 -27.65 11.10 -7.48
CA ASP A 116 -28.59 11.84 -8.34
C ASP A 116 -27.92 12.82 -9.32
N SER A 117 -26.59 12.80 -9.40
CA SER A 117 -25.84 13.68 -10.31
C SER A 117 -26.06 13.31 -11.77
N ASP A 118 -26.24 14.33 -12.62
CA ASP A 118 -26.29 14.20 -14.08
C ASP A 118 -24.93 13.89 -14.72
N ILE A 119 -23.84 13.97 -13.96
CA ILE A 119 -22.49 13.68 -14.43
C ILE A 119 -22.37 12.18 -14.70
N ALA A 120 -22.31 11.78 -15.97
CA ALA A 120 -22.19 10.40 -16.43
C ALA A 120 -20.86 10.12 -17.14
N THR A 121 -20.19 11.15 -17.65
CA THR A 121 -18.94 11.07 -18.41
C THR A 121 -17.92 12.10 -17.94
N LEU A 122 -16.66 11.95 -18.36
CA LEU A 122 -15.63 12.97 -18.10
C LEU A 122 -15.98 14.34 -18.73
N ALA A 123 -16.70 14.35 -19.86
CA ALA A 123 -17.09 15.59 -20.54
C ALA A 123 -18.06 16.43 -19.69
N ASP A 124 -18.88 15.79 -18.86
CA ASP A 124 -19.87 16.46 -18.00
C ASP A 124 -19.21 17.18 -16.81
N LEU A 125 -17.91 16.94 -16.57
CA LEU A 125 -17.14 17.64 -15.56
C LEU A 125 -16.77 19.08 -15.94
N LYS A 126 -16.93 19.49 -17.22
CA LYS A 126 -16.64 20.87 -17.65
C LYS A 126 -17.48 21.88 -16.86
N GLY A 127 -16.80 22.89 -16.34
CA GLY A 127 -17.41 23.93 -15.52
C GLY A 127 -17.78 23.52 -14.10
N LYS A 128 -17.51 22.26 -13.70
CA LYS A 128 -17.83 21.72 -12.39
C LYS A 128 -16.74 22.01 -11.36
N THR A 129 -17.11 21.95 -10.10
CA THR A 129 -16.19 22.04 -8.95
C THR A 129 -15.81 20.65 -8.48
N ILE A 130 -14.52 20.31 -8.56
CA ILE A 130 -13.97 19.00 -8.21
C ILE A 130 -13.07 19.10 -6.99
N GLY A 131 -13.38 18.33 -5.95
CA GLY A 131 -12.46 18.08 -4.84
C GLY A 131 -11.29 17.19 -5.30
N VAL A 132 -10.05 17.54 -4.97
CA VAL A 132 -8.88 16.74 -5.32
C VAL A 132 -8.03 16.47 -4.08
N ALA A 133 -8.00 15.23 -3.62
CA ALA A 133 -7.13 14.78 -2.55
C ALA A 133 -5.68 14.65 -3.04
N GLY A 134 -4.69 14.95 -2.16
CA GLY A 134 -3.27 14.83 -2.50
C GLY A 134 -2.67 16.04 -3.22
N GLY A 135 -3.49 17.01 -3.66
CA GLY A 135 -3.03 18.26 -4.26
C GLY A 135 -2.79 18.21 -5.78
N PRO A 136 -2.27 19.30 -6.38
CA PRO A 136 -2.18 19.46 -7.84
C PRO A 136 -1.19 18.51 -8.52
N LEU A 137 -0.28 17.90 -7.77
CA LEU A 137 0.68 16.89 -8.25
C LEU A 137 0.34 15.47 -7.82
N ASP A 138 -0.89 15.20 -7.34
CA ASP A 138 -1.34 13.84 -7.05
C ASP A 138 -1.32 12.99 -8.33
N LYS A 139 -0.81 11.76 -8.23
CA LYS A 139 -0.64 10.85 -9.38
C LYS A 139 -1.97 10.53 -10.06
N SER A 140 -3.01 10.24 -9.26
CA SER A 140 -4.34 9.91 -9.78
C SER A 140 -4.94 11.11 -10.52
N TRP A 141 -4.78 12.33 -9.97
CA TRP A 141 -5.20 13.54 -10.63
C TRP A 141 -4.51 13.75 -11.98
N LEU A 142 -3.20 13.61 -12.04
CA LEU A 142 -2.43 13.77 -13.27
C LEU A 142 -2.79 12.72 -14.33
N MET A 143 -3.00 11.45 -13.93
CA MET A 143 -3.47 10.40 -14.84
C MET A 143 -4.88 10.69 -15.37
N LEU A 144 -5.81 11.14 -14.52
CA LEU A 144 -7.17 11.48 -14.92
C LEU A 144 -7.22 12.70 -15.86
N ARG A 145 -6.33 13.69 -15.68
CA ARG A 145 -6.14 14.77 -16.65
C ARG A 145 -5.73 14.23 -18.02
N GLY A 146 -4.78 13.27 -18.04
CA GLY A 146 -4.37 12.62 -19.28
C GLY A 146 -5.48 11.83 -19.94
N LEU A 147 -6.26 11.10 -19.16
CA LEU A 147 -7.42 10.38 -19.67
C LEU A 147 -8.45 11.35 -20.30
N ALA A 148 -8.77 12.44 -19.63
CA ALA A 148 -9.71 13.45 -20.14
C ALA A 148 -9.19 14.11 -21.42
N GLN A 149 -7.89 14.44 -21.47
CA GLN A 149 -7.26 14.98 -22.67
C GLN A 149 -7.34 13.99 -23.84
N GLY A 150 -7.07 12.71 -23.59
CA GLY A 150 -7.07 11.67 -24.63
C GLY A 150 -8.47 11.27 -25.11
N LYS A 151 -9.43 11.13 -24.19
CA LYS A 151 -10.79 10.64 -24.53
C LYS A 151 -11.81 11.76 -24.82
N ALA A 152 -11.69 12.91 -24.15
CA ALA A 152 -12.68 13.98 -24.24
C ALA A 152 -12.12 15.29 -24.82
N GLY A 153 -10.80 15.33 -25.11
CA GLY A 153 -10.16 16.44 -25.81
C GLY A 153 -9.95 17.70 -24.97
N PHE A 154 -9.98 17.61 -23.63
CA PHE A 154 -9.77 18.76 -22.77
C PHE A 154 -8.94 18.39 -21.50
N ASP A 155 -8.30 19.41 -20.92
CA ASP A 155 -7.60 19.26 -19.64
C ASP A 155 -8.56 19.56 -18.48
N LEU A 156 -8.75 18.58 -17.58
CA LEU A 156 -9.57 18.75 -16.37
C LEU A 156 -9.15 19.97 -15.55
N ALA A 157 -7.84 20.27 -15.47
CA ALA A 157 -7.38 21.41 -14.70
C ALA A 157 -7.76 22.76 -15.31
N ALA A 158 -7.91 22.84 -16.62
CA ALA A 158 -8.29 24.06 -17.33
C ALA A 158 -9.81 24.30 -17.33
N GLU A 159 -10.60 23.21 -17.38
CA GLU A 159 -12.04 23.28 -17.62
C GLU A 159 -12.87 23.04 -16.34
N THR A 160 -12.24 22.86 -15.17
CA THR A 160 -12.93 22.67 -13.90
C THR A 160 -12.37 23.59 -12.81
N THR A 161 -13.13 23.81 -11.76
CA THR A 161 -12.64 24.47 -10.53
C THR A 161 -12.15 23.39 -9.56
N GLN A 162 -10.87 23.45 -9.15
CA GLN A 162 -10.32 22.47 -8.22
C GLN A 162 -10.33 22.99 -6.77
N ALA A 163 -10.85 22.16 -5.84
CA ALA A 163 -10.73 22.36 -4.41
C ALA A 163 -9.76 21.31 -3.84
N PHE A 164 -8.52 21.70 -3.52
CA PHE A 164 -7.54 20.81 -2.91
C PHE A 164 -7.75 20.70 -1.40
N GLY A 165 -7.69 19.49 -0.85
CA GLY A 165 -7.92 19.28 0.57
C GLY A 165 -7.61 17.88 1.07
N ALA A 166 -7.73 17.72 2.38
CA ALA A 166 -7.59 16.41 3.01
C ALA A 166 -8.78 15.50 2.63
N PRO A 167 -8.55 14.19 2.44
CA PRO A 167 -9.56 13.23 2.01
C PRO A 167 -10.88 13.28 2.80
N PRO A 168 -10.90 13.30 4.16
CA PRO A 168 -12.15 13.37 4.91
C PRO A 168 -12.92 14.66 4.68
N LEU A 169 -12.22 15.80 4.56
CA LEU A 169 -12.85 17.09 4.29
C LEU A 169 -13.52 17.10 2.92
N LEU A 170 -12.87 16.54 1.89
CA LEU A 170 -13.44 16.49 0.55
C LEU A 170 -14.63 15.56 0.45
N ALA A 171 -14.61 14.43 1.17
CA ALA A 171 -15.77 13.55 1.26
C ALA A 171 -16.97 14.27 1.91
N GLU A 172 -16.72 15.04 2.98
CA GLU A 172 -17.76 15.81 3.65
C GLU A 172 -18.33 16.94 2.78
N LYS A 173 -17.46 17.68 2.11
CA LYS A 173 -17.89 18.73 1.16
C LYS A 173 -18.73 18.18 -0.01
N LEU A 174 -18.40 16.97 -0.49
CA LEU A 174 -19.20 16.30 -1.49
C LEU A 174 -20.60 15.93 -0.95
N ARG A 175 -20.70 15.43 0.31
CA ARG A 175 -21.99 15.16 0.96
C ARG A 175 -22.85 16.39 1.15
N GLN A 176 -22.21 17.53 1.44
CA GLN A 176 -22.88 18.83 1.63
C GLN A 176 -23.28 19.50 0.33
N GLY A 177 -22.92 18.94 -0.85
CA GLY A 177 -23.20 19.54 -2.15
C GLY A 177 -22.33 20.76 -2.47
N GLU A 178 -21.23 20.98 -1.73
CA GLU A 178 -20.26 22.05 -2.01
C GLU A 178 -19.32 21.67 -3.17
N LEU A 179 -19.29 20.39 -3.55
CA LEU A 179 -18.52 19.85 -4.69
C LEU A 179 -19.47 19.06 -5.59
N ASP A 180 -19.30 19.19 -6.89
CA ASP A 180 -20.01 18.40 -7.90
C ASP A 180 -19.43 16.99 -8.02
N ALA A 181 -18.12 16.84 -7.79
CA ALA A 181 -17.39 15.59 -7.83
C ALA A 181 -16.19 15.63 -6.86
N ALA A 182 -15.66 14.47 -6.50
CA ALA A 182 -14.42 14.41 -5.71
C ALA A 182 -13.52 13.24 -6.16
N LEU A 183 -12.27 13.54 -6.50
CA LEU A 183 -11.18 12.58 -6.55
C LEU A 183 -10.68 12.35 -5.13
N ASN A 184 -10.87 11.15 -4.63
CA ASN A 184 -10.48 10.82 -3.27
C ASN A 184 -9.75 9.47 -3.21
N TYR A 185 -9.15 9.15 -2.07
CA TYR A 185 -8.48 7.88 -1.85
C TYR A 185 -9.50 6.73 -1.73
N TRP A 186 -9.10 5.54 -2.14
CA TRP A 186 -9.96 4.38 -2.29
C TRP A 186 -10.87 4.09 -1.07
N HIS A 187 -10.35 4.21 0.15
CA HIS A 187 -11.11 3.90 1.36
C HIS A 187 -12.13 4.98 1.77
N TYR A 188 -11.96 6.22 1.31
CA TYR A 188 -13.00 7.25 1.38
C TYR A 188 -14.03 7.05 0.28
N ASN A 189 -13.59 6.66 -0.92
CA ASN A 189 -14.49 6.32 -2.01
C ASN A 189 -15.36 5.10 -1.67
N ALA A 190 -14.82 4.07 -1.01
CA ALA A 190 -15.58 2.92 -0.55
C ALA A 190 -16.69 3.31 0.44
N ARG A 191 -16.45 4.30 1.31
CA ARG A 191 -17.49 4.84 2.22
C ARG A 191 -18.57 5.58 1.45
N LEU A 192 -18.19 6.44 0.52
CA LEU A 192 -19.13 7.14 -0.35
C LEU A 192 -19.94 6.15 -1.22
N GLU A 193 -19.29 5.09 -1.73
CA GLU A 193 -19.97 4.02 -2.48
C GLU A 193 -21.04 3.32 -1.62
N ALA A 194 -20.74 3.02 -0.35
CA ALA A 194 -21.70 2.45 0.58
C ALA A 194 -22.90 3.37 0.86
N GLU A 195 -22.71 4.68 0.72
CA GLU A 195 -23.75 5.71 0.83
C GLU A 195 -24.51 5.96 -0.49
N GLY A 196 -24.20 5.19 -1.55
CA GLY A 196 -24.86 5.29 -2.86
C GLY A 196 -24.20 6.24 -3.87
N TYR A 197 -23.07 6.86 -3.54
CA TYR A 197 -22.30 7.66 -4.50
C TYR A 197 -21.75 6.77 -5.61
N ARG A 198 -21.68 7.32 -6.84
CA ARG A 198 -21.22 6.57 -8.00
C ARG A 198 -19.76 6.87 -8.32
N MET A 199 -19.01 5.84 -8.65
CA MET A 199 -17.69 6.00 -9.25
C MET A 199 -17.87 6.40 -10.72
N LEU A 200 -17.38 7.58 -11.10
CA LEU A 200 -17.38 8.04 -12.47
C LEU A 200 -16.23 7.40 -13.26
N VAL A 201 -15.03 7.43 -12.70
CA VAL A 201 -13.81 6.89 -13.31
C VAL A 201 -12.73 6.71 -12.26
N SER A 202 -11.96 5.63 -12.35
CA SER A 202 -10.84 5.33 -11.48
C SER A 202 -9.50 5.74 -12.08
N ALA A 203 -8.49 5.90 -11.23
CA ALA A 203 -7.12 6.11 -11.68
C ALA A 203 -6.52 4.86 -12.36
N GLN A 204 -7.03 3.64 -12.10
CA GLN A 204 -6.65 2.43 -12.86
C GLN A 204 -7.15 2.48 -14.31
N GLU A 205 -8.40 2.93 -14.54
CA GLU A 205 -8.90 3.17 -15.90
C GLU A 205 -8.08 4.23 -16.62
N ALA A 206 -7.62 5.26 -15.89
CA ALA A 206 -6.72 6.26 -16.45
C ALA A 206 -5.35 5.66 -16.80
N ALA A 207 -4.77 4.84 -15.92
CA ALA A 207 -3.51 4.16 -16.19
C ALA A 207 -3.61 3.23 -17.42
N ALA A 208 -4.69 2.46 -17.53
CA ALA A 208 -4.95 1.61 -18.70
C ALA A 208 -5.04 2.41 -19.99
N ALA A 209 -5.75 3.55 -19.98
CA ALA A 209 -5.84 4.44 -21.14
C ALA A 209 -4.50 5.11 -21.50
N LEU A 210 -3.58 5.24 -20.56
CA LEU A 210 -2.24 5.77 -20.75
C LEU A 210 -1.21 4.68 -21.10
N GLY A 211 -1.64 3.43 -21.29
CA GLY A 211 -0.83 2.34 -21.83
C GLY A 211 -0.41 1.27 -20.82
N ALA A 212 -0.94 1.27 -19.59
CA ALA A 212 -0.77 0.13 -18.70
C ALA A 212 -1.59 -1.06 -19.22
N SER A 213 -0.98 -2.25 -19.28
CA SER A 213 -1.64 -3.47 -19.74
C SER A 213 -2.46 -4.16 -18.64
N GLY A 214 -2.30 -3.72 -17.39
CA GLY A 214 -3.03 -4.20 -16.23
C GLY A 214 -2.92 -3.24 -15.05
N GLU A 215 -3.40 -3.67 -13.89
CA GLU A 215 -3.34 -2.87 -12.67
C GLU A 215 -1.90 -2.65 -12.22
N ILE A 216 -1.64 -1.46 -11.69
CA ILE A 216 -0.35 -1.09 -11.10
C ILE A 216 -0.54 -0.69 -9.65
N SER A 217 0.39 -1.05 -8.78
CA SER A 217 0.37 -0.66 -7.37
C SER A 217 0.69 0.82 -7.22
N ALA A 218 -0.25 1.57 -6.66
CA ALA A 218 -0.06 2.99 -6.41
C ALA A 218 0.93 3.25 -5.27
N ILE A 219 0.96 2.35 -4.29
CA ILE A 219 1.81 2.38 -3.10
C ILE A 219 2.41 1.01 -2.84
N GLY A 220 3.58 1.02 -2.22
CA GLY A 220 4.31 -0.20 -1.85
C GLY A 220 5.16 -0.01 -0.62
N TYR A 221 5.76 -1.09 -0.19
CA TYR A 221 6.80 -1.07 0.83
C TYR A 221 8.08 -0.54 0.22
N VAL A 222 8.68 0.44 0.88
CA VAL A 222 9.91 1.11 0.44
C VAL A 222 10.97 0.94 1.50
N PHE A 223 12.15 0.52 1.07
CA PHE A 223 13.30 0.26 1.92
C PHE A 223 14.60 0.56 1.17
N ASN A 224 15.72 0.58 1.88
CA ASN A 224 17.04 0.76 1.28
C ASN A 224 17.49 -0.56 0.63
N GLU A 225 17.88 -0.52 -0.65
CA GLU A 225 18.30 -1.70 -1.42
C GLU A 225 19.60 -2.32 -0.87
N THR A 226 20.54 -1.50 -0.38
CA THR A 226 21.77 -2.01 0.23
C THR A 226 21.44 -2.79 1.50
N TRP A 227 20.62 -2.22 2.38
CA TRP A 227 20.15 -2.93 3.57
C TRP A 227 19.40 -4.23 3.20
N ALA A 228 18.52 -4.17 2.19
CA ALA A 228 17.77 -5.35 1.76
C ALA A 228 18.69 -6.47 1.22
N ASN A 229 19.74 -6.11 0.50
CA ASN A 229 20.71 -7.06 -0.02
C ASN A 229 21.61 -7.67 1.07
N GLU A 230 21.86 -6.93 2.14
CA GLU A 230 22.58 -7.43 3.34
C GLU A 230 21.68 -8.28 4.25
N ASN A 231 20.35 -8.12 4.16
CA ASN A 231 19.34 -8.77 5.00
C ASN A 231 18.26 -9.47 4.17
N VAL A 232 18.64 -10.19 3.11
CA VAL A 232 17.71 -10.77 2.13
C VAL A 232 16.66 -11.67 2.78
N GLU A 233 17.06 -12.56 3.69
CA GLU A 233 16.14 -13.47 4.38
C GLU A 233 15.10 -12.71 5.22
N THR A 234 15.52 -11.64 5.89
CA THR A 234 14.65 -10.78 6.68
C THR A 234 13.61 -10.07 5.82
N VAL A 235 14.03 -9.54 4.66
CA VAL A 235 13.12 -8.87 3.72
C VAL A 235 12.18 -9.88 3.06
N LEU A 236 12.67 -11.07 2.70
CA LEU A 236 11.83 -12.15 2.18
C LEU A 236 10.81 -12.62 3.23
N GLY A 237 11.20 -12.74 4.49
CA GLY A 237 10.30 -13.04 5.61
C GLY A 237 9.19 -12.00 5.75
N PHE A 238 9.53 -10.70 5.66
CA PHE A 238 8.54 -9.63 5.68
C PHE A 238 7.58 -9.69 4.47
N VAL A 239 8.11 -9.89 3.27
CA VAL A 239 7.31 -10.03 2.05
C VAL A 239 6.36 -11.22 2.15
N GLN A 240 6.84 -12.35 2.68
CA GLN A 240 6.00 -13.54 2.84
C GLN A 240 4.93 -13.33 3.92
N ALA A 241 5.26 -12.74 5.06
CA ALA A 241 4.28 -12.38 6.09
C ALA A 241 3.18 -11.46 5.55
N SER A 242 3.54 -10.47 4.71
CA SER A 242 2.60 -9.61 4.00
C SER A 242 1.70 -10.39 3.03
N ARG A 243 2.24 -11.33 2.27
CA ARG A 243 1.47 -12.21 1.36
C ARG A 243 0.50 -13.11 2.13
N ASP A 244 0.96 -13.71 3.23
CA ASP A 244 0.15 -14.58 4.07
C ASP A 244 -1.03 -13.81 4.69
N ALA A 245 -0.78 -12.58 5.18
CA ALA A 245 -1.83 -11.71 5.69
C ALA A 245 -2.86 -11.32 4.61
N LYS A 246 -2.40 -10.99 3.40
CA LYS A 246 -3.28 -10.71 2.26
C LYS A 246 -4.10 -11.94 1.86
N ALA A 247 -3.51 -13.12 1.84
CA ALA A 247 -4.21 -14.37 1.56
C ALA A 247 -5.31 -14.66 2.60
N LEU A 248 -4.99 -14.44 3.89
CA LEU A 248 -5.96 -14.56 4.97
C LEU A 248 -7.09 -13.53 4.84
N LEU A 249 -6.77 -12.24 4.66
CA LEU A 249 -7.75 -11.16 4.48
C LEU A 249 -8.57 -11.34 3.20
N ASN A 250 -8.04 -11.99 2.19
CA ASN A 250 -8.80 -12.28 0.96
C ASN A 250 -9.92 -13.29 1.19
N THR A 251 -9.77 -14.22 2.13
CA THR A 251 -10.67 -15.37 2.29
C THR A 251 -11.41 -15.42 3.62
N SER A 252 -10.90 -14.79 4.69
CA SER A 252 -11.48 -14.88 6.04
C SER A 252 -12.30 -13.63 6.39
N ASP A 253 -13.60 -13.81 6.59
CA ASP A 253 -14.47 -12.76 7.13
C ASP A 253 -14.25 -12.57 8.63
N GLU A 254 -13.85 -13.61 9.36
CA GLU A 254 -13.52 -13.54 10.79
C GLU A 254 -12.35 -12.58 11.04
N ALA A 255 -11.31 -12.63 10.21
CA ALA A 255 -10.18 -11.71 10.30
C ALA A 255 -10.63 -10.24 10.14
N TRP A 256 -11.61 -9.98 9.28
CA TRP A 256 -12.18 -8.65 9.09
C TRP A 256 -13.05 -8.20 10.26
N LEU A 257 -13.87 -9.07 10.84
CA LEU A 257 -14.69 -8.75 12.03
C LEU A 257 -13.81 -8.25 13.17
N ARG A 258 -12.64 -8.84 13.37
CA ARG A 258 -11.65 -8.39 14.37
C ARG A 258 -11.14 -6.98 14.07
N LEU A 259 -10.94 -6.64 12.80
CA LEU A 259 -10.44 -5.33 12.36
C LEU A 259 -11.51 -4.23 12.36
N LYS A 260 -12.80 -4.57 12.45
CA LYS A 260 -13.93 -3.62 12.32
C LYS A 260 -13.77 -2.35 13.18
N PRO A 261 -13.35 -2.42 14.47
CA PRO A 261 -13.12 -1.23 15.28
C PRO A 261 -12.00 -0.33 14.75
N MET A 262 -10.91 -0.93 14.28
CA MET A 262 -9.77 -0.20 13.68
C MET A 262 -10.17 0.45 12.36
N MET A 263 -11.03 -0.20 11.59
CA MET A 263 -11.57 0.32 10.33
C MET A 263 -12.52 1.50 10.55
N LYS A 264 -13.07 1.68 11.76
CA LYS A 264 -14.13 2.67 12.06
C LYS A 264 -15.31 2.51 11.09
N ALA A 265 -15.79 1.29 10.96
CA ALA A 265 -16.84 0.88 10.03
C ALA A 265 -18.00 0.27 10.81
N ASP A 266 -18.67 1.11 11.62
CA ASP A 266 -19.80 0.67 12.44
C ASP A 266 -21.02 0.29 11.58
N ASP A 267 -21.19 0.98 10.45
CA ASP A 267 -22.19 0.66 9.43
C ASP A 267 -21.77 -0.57 8.62
N GLU A 268 -22.69 -1.53 8.42
CA GLU A 268 -22.41 -2.81 7.76
C GLU A 268 -22.12 -2.64 6.27
N ALA A 269 -22.85 -1.75 5.57
CA ALA A 269 -22.62 -1.49 4.15
C ALA A 269 -21.23 -0.86 3.92
N VAL A 270 -20.80 0.02 4.83
CA VAL A 270 -19.45 0.59 4.82
C VAL A 270 -18.41 -0.50 5.06
N PHE A 271 -18.64 -1.37 6.05
CA PHE A 271 -17.73 -2.46 6.39
C PHE A 271 -17.52 -3.41 5.19
N ASP A 272 -18.62 -3.89 4.61
CA ASP A 272 -18.59 -4.81 3.47
C ASP A 272 -17.93 -4.18 2.23
N THR A 273 -18.22 -2.89 1.97
CA THR A 273 -17.64 -2.20 0.82
C THR A 273 -16.14 -1.99 1.00
N LEU A 274 -15.68 -1.67 2.20
CA LEU A 274 -14.23 -1.57 2.49
C LEU A 274 -13.52 -2.91 2.28
N ILE A 275 -14.08 -4.01 2.75
CA ILE A 275 -13.54 -5.37 2.55
C ILE A 275 -13.46 -5.69 1.06
N LYS A 276 -14.56 -5.51 0.34
CA LYS A 276 -14.63 -5.73 -1.11
C LYS A 276 -13.54 -4.96 -1.86
N ARG A 277 -13.39 -3.66 -1.57
CA ARG A 277 -12.40 -2.80 -2.23
C ARG A 277 -10.97 -3.10 -1.81
N TYR A 278 -10.73 -3.51 -0.57
CA TYR A 278 -9.42 -4.00 -0.14
C TYR A 278 -9.01 -5.27 -0.90
N ARG A 279 -9.91 -6.27 -0.94
CA ARG A 279 -9.69 -7.54 -1.65
C ARG A 279 -9.37 -7.33 -3.12
N GLN A 280 -10.09 -6.42 -3.79
CA GLN A 280 -9.82 -6.02 -5.18
C GLN A 280 -8.45 -5.36 -5.37
N GLY A 281 -7.93 -4.71 -4.35
CA GLY A 281 -6.64 -4.03 -4.40
C GLY A 281 -5.43 -4.88 -4.03
N ILE A 282 -5.59 -6.19 -3.80
CA ILE A 282 -4.46 -7.09 -3.53
C ILE A 282 -3.68 -7.32 -4.83
N PRO A 283 -2.37 -6.98 -4.87
CA PRO A 283 -1.57 -7.21 -6.07
C PRO A 283 -1.52 -8.68 -6.45
N SER A 284 -1.74 -9.00 -7.71
CA SER A 284 -1.79 -10.38 -8.22
C SER A 284 -0.94 -10.60 -9.48
N ARG A 285 -0.36 -9.54 -10.04
CA ARG A 285 0.43 -9.60 -11.28
C ARG A 285 1.90 -9.89 -11.01
N PRO A 286 2.63 -10.49 -11.98
CA PRO A 286 4.08 -10.55 -11.95
C PRO A 286 4.69 -9.15 -11.80
N ILE A 287 5.64 -9.00 -10.88
CA ILE A 287 6.28 -7.69 -10.58
C ILE A 287 6.93 -7.09 -11.83
N ALA A 288 7.55 -7.90 -12.67
CA ALA A 288 8.21 -7.42 -13.90
C ALA A 288 7.23 -6.79 -14.90
N GLU A 289 6.00 -7.32 -15.00
CA GLU A 289 4.96 -6.74 -15.84
C GLU A 289 4.45 -5.43 -15.27
N GLU A 290 4.26 -5.40 -13.95
CA GLU A 290 3.82 -4.20 -13.23
C GLU A 290 4.88 -3.09 -13.31
N GLU A 291 6.17 -3.43 -13.16
CA GLU A 291 7.30 -2.52 -13.33
C GLU A 291 7.32 -1.90 -14.74
N ALA A 292 7.14 -2.72 -15.78
CA ALA A 292 7.10 -2.24 -17.16
C ALA A 292 5.93 -1.29 -17.43
N ASP A 293 4.75 -1.59 -16.88
CA ASP A 293 3.59 -0.70 -16.96
C ASP A 293 3.81 0.59 -16.18
N THR A 294 4.38 0.49 -14.98
CA THR A 294 4.70 1.63 -14.13
C THR A 294 5.71 2.57 -14.81
N ALA A 295 6.70 2.03 -15.52
CA ALA A 295 7.66 2.84 -16.27
C ALA A 295 6.96 3.67 -17.36
N ARG A 296 5.99 3.09 -18.10
CA ARG A 296 5.19 3.83 -19.10
C ARG A 296 4.37 4.97 -18.47
N ILE A 297 3.73 4.69 -17.34
CA ILE A 297 2.98 5.71 -16.60
C ILE A 297 3.90 6.78 -16.03
N TYR A 298 5.10 6.39 -15.56
CA TYR A 298 6.12 7.33 -15.09
C TYR A 298 6.50 8.34 -16.17
N ASP A 299 6.77 7.86 -17.40
CA ASP A 299 7.14 8.72 -18.52
C ASP A 299 6.05 9.74 -18.86
N TYR A 300 4.78 9.33 -18.78
CA TYR A 300 3.65 10.23 -18.93
C TYR A 300 3.63 11.28 -17.79
N LEU A 301 3.73 10.84 -16.54
CA LEU A 301 3.69 11.71 -15.37
C LEU A 301 4.88 12.69 -15.34
N ALA A 302 6.05 12.26 -15.78
CA ALA A 302 7.24 13.11 -15.90
C ALA A 302 7.02 14.25 -16.90
N LYS A 303 6.32 13.99 -18.00
CA LYS A 303 5.99 15.02 -18.99
C LYS A 303 5.00 16.06 -18.47
N ILE A 304 3.96 15.63 -17.74
CA ILE A 304 2.89 16.54 -17.28
C ILE A 304 3.22 17.22 -15.94
N GLY A 305 3.86 16.51 -15.02
CA GLY A 305 4.21 17.01 -13.68
C GLY A 305 5.56 17.71 -13.62
N GLY A 306 6.42 17.41 -14.59
CA GLY A 306 7.77 17.98 -14.70
C GLY A 306 8.66 17.72 -13.49
N GLU A 307 9.72 18.50 -13.36
CA GLU A 307 10.73 18.37 -12.31
C GLU A 307 10.14 18.50 -10.89
N LYS A 308 9.05 19.23 -10.72
CA LYS A 308 8.36 19.33 -9.41
C LYS A 308 7.84 17.98 -8.92
N LEU A 309 7.46 17.07 -9.85
CA LEU A 309 6.96 15.75 -9.53
C LEU A 309 8.09 14.72 -9.45
N VAL A 310 8.92 14.65 -10.48
CA VAL A 310 9.90 13.56 -10.66
C VAL A 310 11.35 13.94 -10.30
N GLY A 311 11.59 15.18 -9.90
CA GLY A 311 12.94 15.66 -9.66
C GLY A 311 13.80 15.59 -10.94
N LYS A 312 15.03 15.11 -10.82
CA LYS A 312 15.96 14.93 -11.94
C LYS A 312 15.67 13.67 -12.80
N ALA A 313 14.84 12.75 -12.30
CA ALA A 313 14.54 11.47 -12.94
C ALA A 313 13.52 11.64 -14.09
N LYS A 314 13.98 11.90 -15.30
CA LYS A 314 13.11 12.06 -16.48
C LYS A 314 12.44 10.76 -16.94
N ALA A 315 12.97 9.61 -16.55
CA ALA A 315 12.41 8.28 -16.70
C ALA A 315 12.51 7.54 -15.37
N MET A 316 11.76 6.47 -15.21
CA MET A 316 11.83 5.66 -13.99
C MET A 316 13.25 5.06 -13.86
N MET A 317 13.87 5.30 -12.70
CA MET A 317 15.24 4.84 -12.45
C MET A 317 15.30 3.32 -12.30
N PRO A 318 16.33 2.65 -12.89
CA PRO A 318 16.55 1.22 -12.67
C PRO A 318 16.66 0.88 -11.18
N GLY A 319 16.10 -0.27 -10.77
CA GLY A 319 16.07 -0.71 -9.37
C GLY A 319 14.96 -0.03 -8.54
N THR A 320 14.09 0.75 -9.18
CA THR A 320 12.89 1.29 -8.51
C THR A 320 12.05 0.17 -7.92
N PHE A 321 11.88 -0.94 -8.63
CA PHE A 321 11.29 -2.18 -8.10
C PHE A 321 12.39 -3.12 -7.61
N TRP A 322 12.13 -3.84 -6.53
CA TRP A 322 13.10 -4.75 -5.93
C TRP A 322 13.29 -6.01 -6.77
N SER A 323 14.50 -6.16 -7.34
CA SER A 323 14.79 -7.16 -8.37
C SER A 323 14.97 -8.60 -7.87
N VAL A 324 15.21 -8.82 -6.57
CA VAL A 324 15.38 -10.16 -6.01
C VAL A 324 14.15 -11.05 -6.25
N LEU A 325 12.95 -10.44 -6.30
CA LEU A 325 11.71 -11.14 -6.58
C LEU A 325 11.33 -11.18 -8.07
N THR A 326 11.98 -10.40 -8.92
CA THR A 326 11.75 -10.43 -10.37
C THR A 326 12.50 -11.57 -11.06
N ASN A 327 13.56 -12.08 -10.43
CA ASN A 327 14.42 -13.13 -10.97
C ASN A 327 14.09 -14.56 -10.49
N GLY A 328 13.08 -14.72 -9.64
CA GLY A 328 12.76 -15.97 -8.93
C GLY A 328 11.33 -16.50 -9.12
N SER A 329 10.59 -16.06 -10.13
CA SER A 329 9.23 -16.56 -10.42
C SER A 329 9.17 -17.22 -11.79
#